data_826ac9bd8b019a2d09377ac905169dad
#
_entry.id   826ac9bd8b019a2d09377ac905169dad
#
_cell.length_a   1.000
_cell.length_b   1.000
_cell.length_c   1.000
_cell.angle_alpha   90.00
_cell.angle_beta   90.00
_cell.angle_gamma   90.00
#
_symmetry.space_group_name_H-M   'P 1'
#
loop_
_entity.id
_entity.type
_entity.pdbx_description
1 polymer ?
#
loop_
_entity_poly.entity_id
_entity_poly.type
_entity_poly.pdbx_seq_one_letter_code
_entity_poly.pdbx_strand_id
1 'polypeptide(L)'
;MSQGEVVASFVVPVHPHTVLAPDQNPGWRKLRDAFDEAAQTIQDLEADLLIIYSTTWPSIIGHQIQADPNPEWVMVDHDFHDLGSIPYSFNIDADFAHAWDDANRNRGLQSRCVNYKGFPIDVGSVVALTLLNPDNRIPAVIVSSNMYANRTETTVLAKSCLDVIQAQGRKAVAITAMSLSNRMFTDFIEAKDDKIHSLKDDEWNRKILEFLEQGRLEDVGQLSRTIHRQIRVQKVVAFKPMWWLSAMNGNRNDLTGRVLAYEAIHGAGGAVVHIDPTSTGIGDKEYDEDDVEYFHGERGVLDADDEQAEPAPQSTPPAEANGPEPVSYTHLRAHET
;
A
#
# COMPACT_ATOMS: atom_id res chain seq x y z
N MET A 1 7.31 -6.78 29.37
CA MET A 1 7.54 -6.90 27.91
C MET A 1 7.28 -5.52 27.35
N SER A 2 8.13 -4.98 26.48
CA SER A 2 7.85 -3.72 25.77
C SER A 2 6.64 -3.96 24.88
N GLN A 3 5.72 -3.02 24.82
CA GLN A 3 4.62 -3.03 23.86
C GLN A 3 5.23 -2.94 22.47
N GLY A 4 4.76 -3.74 21.50
CA GLY A 4 5.25 -3.67 20.12
C GLY A 4 4.85 -2.37 19.48
N GLU A 5 5.65 -1.90 18.52
CA GLU A 5 5.47 -0.60 17.87
C GLU A 5 5.99 -0.58 16.42
N VAL A 6 5.51 0.38 15.65
CA VAL A 6 6.10 0.74 14.35
C VAL A 6 7.22 1.74 14.63
N VAL A 7 8.47 1.32 14.37
CA VAL A 7 9.66 2.12 14.67
C VAL A 7 10.10 3.04 13.53
N ALA A 8 9.66 2.74 12.30
CA ALA A 8 9.85 3.57 11.13
C ALA A 8 8.84 3.18 10.03
N SER A 9 8.62 4.09 9.09
CA SER A 9 7.84 3.81 7.89
C SER A 9 8.57 4.30 6.64
N PHE A 10 8.37 3.60 5.51
CA PHE A 10 8.99 3.95 4.25
C PHE A 10 8.00 3.91 3.08
N VAL A 11 8.18 4.84 2.16
CA VAL A 11 7.62 4.77 0.81
C VAL A 11 8.76 4.43 -0.12
N VAL A 12 8.61 3.41 -0.96
CA VAL A 12 9.67 2.96 -1.89
C VAL A 12 9.12 2.65 -3.28
N PRO A 13 9.88 2.89 -4.36
CA PRO A 13 9.44 2.60 -5.72
C PRO A 13 9.41 1.09 -5.99
N VAL A 14 8.60 0.69 -6.98
CA VAL A 14 8.32 -0.71 -7.31
C VAL A 14 9.07 -1.25 -8.52
N HIS A 15 9.74 -0.38 -9.29
CA HIS A 15 10.32 -0.76 -10.56
C HIS A 15 11.70 -1.41 -10.39
N PRO A 16 12.06 -2.41 -11.21
CA PRO A 16 13.28 -3.19 -11.06
C PRO A 16 14.57 -2.44 -11.43
N HIS A 17 14.47 -1.22 -12.00
CA HIS A 17 15.61 -0.41 -12.47
C HIS A 17 16.63 -0.12 -11.38
N THR A 18 16.16 0.13 -10.15
CA THR A 18 17.03 0.37 -8.98
C THR A 18 17.86 -0.84 -8.57
N VAL A 19 17.43 -2.05 -8.95
CA VAL A 19 18.16 -3.30 -8.70
C VAL A 19 19.02 -3.67 -9.89
N LEU A 20 18.42 -3.69 -11.10
CA LEU A 20 19.02 -4.30 -12.30
C LEU A 20 19.88 -3.33 -13.12
N ALA A 21 19.56 -2.04 -13.10
CA ALA A 21 20.20 -1.09 -14.00
C ALA A 21 20.49 0.29 -13.36
N PRO A 22 20.89 0.38 -12.07
CA PRO A 22 21.03 1.68 -11.40
C PRO A 22 22.04 2.59 -12.09
N ASP A 23 23.07 2.05 -12.71
CA ASP A 23 24.14 2.82 -13.35
C ASP A 23 23.77 3.37 -14.75
N GLN A 24 22.65 2.94 -15.32
CA GLN A 24 22.22 3.42 -16.63
C GLN A 24 21.62 4.84 -16.60
N ASN A 25 21.19 5.29 -15.42
CA ASN A 25 20.63 6.63 -15.23
C ASN A 25 21.04 7.19 -13.86
N PRO A 26 21.54 8.45 -13.78
CA PRO A 26 21.91 9.07 -12.51
C PRO A 26 20.77 9.15 -11.47
N GLY A 27 19.53 9.30 -11.91
CA GLY A 27 18.35 9.30 -11.04
C GLY A 27 18.08 7.91 -10.45
N TRP A 28 18.21 6.85 -11.26
CA TRP A 28 18.06 5.48 -10.76
C TRP A 28 19.15 5.12 -9.74
N ARG A 29 20.38 5.64 -9.96
CA ARG A 29 21.47 5.49 -8.99
C ARG A 29 21.16 6.21 -7.67
N LYS A 30 20.64 7.45 -7.71
CA LYS A 30 20.22 8.16 -6.50
C LYS A 30 19.13 7.43 -5.72
N LEU A 31 18.15 6.85 -6.44
CA LEU A 31 17.13 6.03 -5.78
C LEU A 31 17.75 4.79 -5.13
N ARG A 32 18.72 4.14 -5.79
CA ARG A 32 19.44 3.00 -5.22
C ARG A 32 20.22 3.40 -3.96
N ASP A 33 20.97 4.51 -4.02
CA ASP A 33 21.71 5.02 -2.87
C ASP A 33 20.79 5.36 -1.69
N ALA A 34 19.59 5.88 -1.99
CA ALA A 34 18.55 6.14 -0.99
C ALA A 34 17.98 4.85 -0.37
N PHE A 35 17.87 3.76 -1.13
CA PHE A 35 17.54 2.45 -0.57
C PHE A 35 18.63 1.94 0.37
N ASP A 36 19.90 2.13 0.01
CA ASP A 36 21.03 1.71 0.84
C ASP A 36 21.04 2.49 2.18
N GLU A 37 20.73 3.80 2.15
CA GLU A 37 20.53 4.63 3.36
C GLU A 37 19.33 4.15 4.18
N ALA A 38 18.20 3.82 3.55
CA ALA A 38 17.02 3.29 4.23
C ALA A 38 17.30 1.93 4.88
N ALA A 39 18.03 1.05 4.20
CA ALA A 39 18.44 -0.25 4.74
C ALA A 39 19.33 -0.08 5.99
N GLN A 40 20.26 0.86 5.96
CA GLN A 40 21.09 1.17 7.13
C GLN A 40 20.24 1.68 8.29
N THR A 41 19.29 2.57 8.02
CA THR A 41 18.35 3.07 9.04
C THR A 41 17.56 1.94 9.70
N ILE A 42 17.05 0.98 8.91
CA ILE A 42 16.33 -0.19 9.40
C ILE A 42 17.21 -1.05 10.32
N GLN A 43 18.47 -1.22 9.97
CA GLN A 43 19.44 -1.97 10.79
C GLN A 43 19.74 -1.25 12.11
N ASP A 44 19.95 0.07 12.06
CA ASP A 44 20.26 0.91 13.23
C ASP A 44 19.10 0.94 14.24
N LEU A 45 17.87 0.84 13.77
CA LEU A 45 16.66 0.75 14.60
C LEU A 45 16.46 -0.63 15.26
N GLU A 46 17.29 -1.63 14.89
CA GLU A 46 17.15 -3.01 15.37
C GLU A 46 15.72 -3.54 15.14
N ALA A 47 15.15 -3.25 13.98
CA ALA A 47 13.83 -3.75 13.59
C ALA A 47 13.87 -5.28 13.48
N ASP A 48 12.78 -5.92 13.91
CA ASP A 48 12.68 -7.37 13.91
C ASP A 48 11.56 -7.91 13.00
N LEU A 49 10.85 -6.98 12.30
CA LEU A 49 9.80 -7.32 11.34
C LEU A 49 9.68 -6.24 10.26
N LEU A 50 9.61 -6.66 8.99
CA LEU A 50 9.26 -5.78 7.87
C LEU A 50 7.84 -6.10 7.39
N ILE A 51 7.00 -5.08 7.24
CA ILE A 51 5.63 -5.25 6.75
C ILE A 51 5.48 -4.44 5.47
N ILE A 52 5.18 -5.13 4.36
CA ILE A 52 5.10 -4.52 3.03
C ILE A 52 3.66 -4.53 2.53
N TYR A 53 3.12 -3.34 2.27
CA TYR A 53 1.92 -3.17 1.47
C TYR A 53 2.32 -2.95 0.01
N SER A 54 2.01 -3.92 -0.86
CA SER A 54 2.45 -3.87 -2.26
C SER A 54 1.35 -3.47 -3.22
N THR A 55 1.62 -2.47 -4.06
CA THR A 55 0.73 -2.07 -5.16
C THR A 55 0.83 -2.98 -6.38
N THR A 56 1.91 -3.73 -6.51
CA THR A 56 2.13 -4.64 -7.64
C THR A 56 1.61 -6.05 -7.38
N TRP A 57 1.01 -6.28 -6.20
CA TRP A 57 0.21 -7.47 -5.91
C TRP A 57 -1.27 -7.10 -5.72
N PRO A 58 -2.03 -6.85 -6.81
CA PRO A 58 -3.46 -6.58 -6.69
C PRO A 58 -4.23 -7.86 -6.37
N SER A 59 -5.21 -7.78 -5.48
CA SER A 59 -6.16 -8.86 -5.19
C SER A 59 -7.60 -8.44 -5.44
N ILE A 60 -8.45 -9.41 -5.79
CA ILE A 60 -9.89 -9.17 -6.08
C ILE A 60 -10.80 -9.85 -5.06
N ILE A 61 -10.29 -10.80 -4.29
CA ILE A 61 -11.04 -11.55 -3.28
C ILE A 61 -10.41 -11.27 -1.92
N GLY A 62 -10.80 -10.16 -1.31
CA GLY A 62 -10.29 -9.73 -0.02
C GLY A 62 -8.80 -9.40 -0.03
N HIS A 63 -8.24 -9.20 1.15
CA HIS A 63 -6.80 -9.02 1.34
C HIS A 63 -6.08 -10.38 1.36
N GLN A 64 -4.94 -10.46 0.70
CA GLN A 64 -4.12 -11.67 0.70
C GLN A 64 -2.78 -11.37 1.38
N ILE A 65 -2.36 -12.25 2.28
CA ILE A 65 -1.14 -12.11 3.05
C ILE A 65 -0.24 -13.28 2.70
N GLN A 66 1.01 -13.01 2.32
CA GLN A 66 1.99 -14.04 2.03
C GLN A 66 2.35 -14.80 3.32
N ALA A 67 2.25 -16.13 3.28
CA ALA A 67 2.51 -17.02 4.39
C ALA A 67 3.31 -18.29 4.00
N ASP A 68 3.89 -18.34 2.79
CA ASP A 68 4.96 -19.30 2.51
C ASP A 68 6.21 -18.84 3.28
N PRO A 69 6.75 -19.61 4.23
CA PRO A 69 7.83 -19.14 5.09
C PRO A 69 9.15 -18.88 4.33
N ASN A 70 9.36 -19.53 3.20
CA ASN A 70 10.59 -19.42 2.43
C ASN A 70 10.31 -19.42 0.92
N PRO A 71 9.64 -18.38 0.40
CA PRO A 71 9.38 -18.28 -1.02
C PRO A 71 10.70 -18.04 -1.77
N GLU A 72 10.96 -18.92 -2.72
CA GLU A 72 12.18 -18.88 -3.54
C GLU A 72 11.80 -18.99 -5.02
N TRP A 73 12.22 -18.03 -5.83
CA TRP A 73 11.97 -18.01 -7.26
C TRP A 73 12.89 -17.01 -7.97
N VAL A 74 12.58 -16.79 -9.25
CA VAL A 74 13.24 -15.76 -10.08
C VAL A 74 12.16 -14.82 -10.59
N MET A 75 12.25 -13.54 -10.21
CA MET A 75 11.36 -12.50 -10.71
C MET A 75 11.89 -11.97 -12.05
N VAL A 76 11.01 -11.91 -13.05
CA VAL A 76 11.20 -11.18 -14.30
C VAL A 76 10.06 -10.21 -14.43
N ASP A 77 10.38 -8.92 -14.57
CA ASP A 77 9.35 -7.90 -14.71
C ASP A 77 8.66 -8.02 -16.08
N HIS A 78 7.35 -7.86 -16.10
CA HIS A 78 6.53 -8.00 -17.30
C HIS A 78 6.85 -6.93 -18.35
N ASP A 79 7.00 -5.67 -17.91
CA ASP A 79 7.20 -4.53 -18.80
C ASP A 79 8.71 -4.30 -19.10
N PHE A 80 9.61 -4.76 -18.22
CA PHE A 80 11.05 -4.50 -18.25
C PHE A 80 11.87 -5.80 -18.23
N HIS A 81 11.40 -6.84 -18.93
CA HIS A 81 12.04 -8.14 -18.99
C HIS A 81 13.45 -8.11 -19.62
N ASP A 82 13.71 -7.13 -20.45
CA ASP A 82 15.01 -6.88 -21.09
C ASP A 82 16.09 -6.41 -20.09
N LEU A 83 15.72 -5.85 -18.95
CA LEU A 83 16.67 -5.53 -17.89
C LEU A 83 17.27 -6.77 -17.22
N GLY A 84 16.60 -7.93 -17.32
CA GLY A 84 17.06 -9.18 -16.75
C GLY A 84 16.12 -9.76 -15.70
N SER A 85 16.68 -10.45 -14.72
CA SER A 85 15.93 -11.15 -13.69
C SER A 85 16.54 -10.94 -12.30
N ILE A 86 15.69 -11.01 -11.27
CA ILE A 86 16.09 -10.94 -9.87
C ILE A 86 15.78 -12.29 -9.21
N PRO A 87 16.78 -13.14 -8.95
CA PRO A 87 16.58 -14.31 -8.12
C PRO A 87 16.33 -13.86 -6.68
N TYR A 88 15.37 -14.50 -6.01
CA TYR A 88 15.06 -14.18 -4.62
C TYR A 88 14.83 -15.43 -3.79
N SER A 89 15.12 -15.32 -2.50
CA SER A 89 14.75 -16.25 -1.45
C SER A 89 14.52 -15.40 -0.20
N PHE A 90 13.27 -15.37 0.30
CA PHE A 90 12.92 -14.47 1.40
C PHE A 90 12.54 -15.25 2.66
N ASN A 91 12.76 -14.64 3.82
CA ASN A 91 12.31 -15.11 5.11
C ASN A 91 10.98 -14.44 5.46
N ILE A 92 9.87 -15.20 5.39
CA ILE A 92 8.52 -14.69 5.68
C ILE A 92 8.08 -15.15 7.07
N ASP A 93 7.59 -14.22 7.89
CA ASP A 93 6.99 -14.53 9.19
C ASP A 93 5.56 -15.07 8.98
N ALA A 94 5.47 -16.37 8.71
CA ALA A 94 4.19 -17.04 8.47
C ALA A 94 3.27 -17.01 9.70
N ASP A 95 3.82 -17.07 10.90
CA ASP A 95 3.04 -17.02 12.14
C ASP A 95 2.42 -15.64 12.34
N PHE A 96 3.17 -14.57 12.07
CA PHE A 96 2.61 -13.22 12.06
C PHE A 96 1.56 -13.06 10.98
N ALA A 97 1.80 -13.57 9.77
CA ALA A 97 0.83 -13.51 8.67
C ALA A 97 -0.51 -14.17 9.03
N HIS A 98 -0.48 -15.33 9.68
CA HIS A 98 -1.69 -16.02 10.16
C HIS A 98 -2.38 -15.25 11.28
N ALA A 99 -1.64 -14.71 12.26
CA ALA A 99 -2.21 -13.90 13.33
C ALA A 99 -2.89 -12.62 12.78
N TRP A 100 -2.28 -11.99 11.78
CA TRP A 100 -2.87 -10.83 11.13
C TRP A 100 -4.12 -11.18 10.31
N ASP A 101 -4.13 -12.30 9.61
CA ASP A 101 -5.31 -12.80 8.92
C ASP A 101 -6.47 -13.07 9.89
N ASP A 102 -6.20 -13.67 11.04
CA ASP A 102 -7.20 -13.89 12.08
C ASP A 102 -7.72 -12.56 12.67
N ALA A 103 -6.84 -11.60 12.95
CA ALA A 103 -7.23 -10.27 13.41
C ALA A 103 -8.11 -9.53 12.39
N ASN A 104 -7.79 -9.64 11.10
CA ASN A 104 -8.60 -9.10 10.01
C ASN A 104 -10.02 -9.69 10.00
N ARG A 105 -10.11 -11.02 10.06
CA ARG A 105 -11.41 -11.72 10.06
C ARG A 105 -12.25 -11.39 11.29
N ASN A 106 -11.61 -11.25 12.45
CA ASN A 106 -12.30 -10.85 13.68
C ASN A 106 -12.89 -9.44 13.58
N ARG A 107 -12.30 -8.56 12.75
CA ARG A 107 -12.83 -7.23 12.43
C ARG A 107 -13.76 -7.21 11.20
N GLY A 108 -14.16 -8.37 10.70
CA GLY A 108 -15.09 -8.50 9.57
C GLY A 108 -14.47 -8.27 8.19
N LEU A 109 -13.14 -8.14 8.08
CA LEU A 109 -12.48 -8.05 6.78
C LEU A 109 -12.40 -9.42 6.11
N GLN A 110 -12.62 -9.42 4.81
CA GLN A 110 -12.33 -10.58 3.98
C GLN A 110 -10.81 -10.66 3.75
N SER A 111 -10.17 -11.65 4.36
CA SER A 111 -8.73 -11.84 4.33
C SER A 111 -8.37 -13.31 4.27
N ARG A 112 -7.20 -13.63 3.77
CA ARG A 112 -6.63 -14.98 3.77
C ARG A 112 -5.12 -15.00 3.59
N CYS A 113 -4.48 -15.98 4.17
CA CYS A 113 -3.09 -16.31 3.91
C CYS A 113 -2.94 -17.06 2.57
N VAL A 114 -1.82 -16.79 1.89
CA VAL A 114 -1.36 -17.48 0.68
C VAL A 114 -0.06 -18.19 1.01
N ASN A 115 -0.10 -19.53 1.04
CA ASN A 115 1.05 -20.37 1.39
C ASN A 115 1.33 -21.46 0.34
N TYR A 116 0.99 -21.20 -0.91
CA TYR A 116 1.25 -22.14 -2.00
C TYR A 116 2.72 -22.10 -2.38
N LYS A 117 3.37 -23.25 -2.34
CA LYS A 117 4.75 -23.38 -2.82
C LYS A 117 4.85 -22.94 -4.28
N GLY A 118 5.77 -22.03 -4.57
CA GLY A 118 5.95 -21.47 -5.92
C GLY A 118 4.95 -20.37 -6.29
N PHE A 119 4.17 -19.84 -5.33
CA PHE A 119 3.42 -18.62 -5.56
C PHE A 119 4.41 -17.46 -5.71
N PRO A 120 4.40 -16.74 -6.84
CA PRO A 120 5.41 -15.71 -7.10
C PRO A 120 5.22 -14.50 -6.20
N ILE A 121 6.34 -13.96 -5.71
CA ILE A 121 6.36 -12.65 -5.06
C ILE A 121 6.36 -11.58 -6.16
N ASP A 122 5.55 -10.56 -5.97
CA ASP A 122 5.42 -9.44 -6.91
C ASP A 122 6.68 -8.57 -6.99
N VAL A 123 6.84 -7.85 -8.11
CA VAL A 123 8.04 -7.07 -8.40
C VAL A 123 8.33 -6.01 -7.33
N GLY A 124 7.31 -5.29 -6.84
CA GLY A 124 7.50 -4.24 -5.84
C GLY A 124 8.02 -4.79 -4.52
N SER A 125 7.48 -5.93 -4.08
CA SER A 125 7.97 -6.62 -2.88
C SER A 125 9.36 -7.20 -3.06
N VAL A 126 9.68 -7.77 -4.25
CA VAL A 126 11.03 -8.26 -4.56
C VAL A 126 12.04 -7.11 -4.53
N VAL A 127 11.75 -5.98 -5.18
CA VAL A 127 12.62 -4.80 -5.16
C VAL A 127 12.83 -4.29 -3.73
N ALA A 128 11.74 -4.11 -2.97
CA ALA A 128 11.81 -3.62 -1.61
C ALA A 128 12.65 -4.52 -0.70
N LEU A 129 12.37 -5.83 -0.68
CA LEU A 129 13.12 -6.76 0.17
C LEU A 129 14.57 -6.93 -0.25
N THR A 130 14.85 -7.00 -1.55
CA THR A 130 16.23 -7.12 -2.05
C THR A 130 17.09 -5.93 -1.62
N LEU A 131 16.52 -4.72 -1.59
CA LEU A 131 17.29 -3.50 -1.30
C LEU A 131 17.25 -3.12 0.18
N LEU A 132 16.13 -3.30 0.88
CA LEU A 132 16.01 -2.91 2.29
C LEU A 132 16.49 -3.99 3.27
N ASN A 133 16.54 -5.25 2.83
CA ASN A 133 16.94 -6.39 3.67
C ASN A 133 17.89 -7.31 2.90
N PRO A 134 19.03 -6.79 2.42
CA PRO A 134 19.91 -7.52 1.50
C PRO A 134 20.47 -8.82 2.10
N ASP A 135 20.65 -8.87 3.41
CA ASP A 135 21.10 -10.05 4.14
C ASP A 135 19.98 -11.03 4.49
N ASN A 136 18.73 -10.68 4.17
CA ASN A 136 17.52 -11.47 4.46
C ASN A 136 17.39 -11.89 5.93
N ARG A 137 17.91 -11.09 6.87
CA ARG A 137 17.93 -11.42 8.30
C ARG A 137 16.66 -11.09 9.03
N ILE A 138 15.95 -10.02 8.60
CA ILE A 138 14.71 -9.58 9.21
C ILE A 138 13.56 -10.32 8.51
N PRO A 139 12.72 -11.05 9.24
CA PRO A 139 11.54 -11.66 8.64
C PRO A 139 10.57 -10.60 8.11
N ALA A 140 9.89 -10.91 7.01
CA ALA A 140 8.98 -10.00 6.37
C ALA A 140 7.55 -10.57 6.30
N VAL A 141 6.56 -9.69 6.16
CA VAL A 141 5.18 -10.02 5.81
C VAL A 141 4.76 -9.12 4.66
N ILE A 142 4.13 -9.71 3.65
CA ILE A 142 3.68 -8.98 2.46
C ILE A 142 2.17 -9.08 2.38
N VAL A 143 1.50 -7.95 2.19
CA VAL A 143 0.05 -7.89 1.98
C VAL A 143 -0.28 -7.29 0.62
N SER A 144 -1.25 -7.88 -0.03
CA SER A 144 -1.78 -7.44 -1.32
C SER A 144 -2.61 -6.17 -1.21
N SER A 145 -2.71 -5.42 -2.30
CA SER A 145 -3.66 -4.32 -2.45
C SER A 145 -5.00 -4.86 -2.97
N ASN A 146 -6.03 -4.93 -2.11
CA ASN A 146 -7.36 -5.32 -2.55
C ASN A 146 -7.97 -4.21 -3.43
N MET A 147 -8.34 -4.58 -4.67
CA MET A 147 -8.88 -3.63 -5.66
C MET A 147 -10.18 -2.96 -5.21
N TYR A 148 -11.00 -3.66 -4.46
CA TYR A 148 -12.32 -3.19 -4.03
C TYR A 148 -12.33 -2.55 -2.63
N ALA A 149 -11.25 -2.69 -1.86
CA ALA A 149 -11.16 -2.06 -0.57
C ALA A 149 -11.27 -0.53 -0.69
N ASN A 150 -12.06 0.06 0.16
CA ASN A 150 -12.13 1.50 0.34
C ASN A 150 -11.12 1.97 1.42
N ARG A 151 -11.18 3.24 1.81
CA ARG A 151 -10.29 3.80 2.83
C ARG A 151 -10.53 3.15 4.18
N THR A 152 -11.78 2.94 4.57
CA THR A 152 -12.14 2.35 5.86
C THR A 152 -11.60 0.93 5.98
N GLU A 153 -11.85 0.05 4.99
CA GLU A 153 -11.30 -1.31 4.99
C GLU A 153 -9.77 -1.32 5.02
N THR A 154 -9.13 -0.39 4.31
CA THR A 154 -7.67 -0.26 4.31
C THR A 154 -7.15 0.21 5.68
N THR A 155 -7.87 1.10 6.36
CA THR A 155 -7.56 1.54 7.73
C THR A 155 -7.73 0.39 8.74
N VAL A 156 -8.80 -0.40 8.61
CA VAL A 156 -9.04 -1.57 9.47
C VAL A 156 -7.94 -2.62 9.27
N LEU A 157 -7.50 -2.84 8.03
CA LEU A 157 -6.36 -3.73 7.74
C LEU A 157 -5.09 -3.30 8.49
N ALA A 158 -4.80 -1.99 8.53
CA ALA A 158 -3.68 -1.44 9.28
C ALA A 158 -3.86 -1.59 10.80
N LYS A 159 -5.04 -1.29 11.33
CA LYS A 159 -5.36 -1.48 12.76
C LYS A 159 -5.16 -2.93 13.20
N SER A 160 -5.68 -3.89 12.43
CA SER A 160 -5.49 -5.32 12.72
C SER A 160 -4.01 -5.70 12.75
N CYS A 161 -3.19 -5.11 11.87
CA CYS A 161 -1.75 -5.30 11.86
C CYS A 161 -1.10 -4.76 13.14
N LEU A 162 -1.47 -3.53 13.54
CA LEU A 162 -0.96 -2.89 14.76
C LEU A 162 -1.30 -3.70 16.02
N ASP A 163 -2.50 -4.26 16.10
CA ASP A 163 -2.89 -5.12 17.24
C ASP A 163 -1.95 -6.33 17.37
N VAL A 164 -1.61 -6.97 16.23
CA VAL A 164 -0.69 -8.12 16.23
C VAL A 164 0.73 -7.70 16.57
N ILE A 165 1.23 -6.56 16.04
CA ILE A 165 2.53 -5.97 16.40
C ILE A 165 2.60 -5.78 17.91
N GLN A 166 1.58 -5.13 18.50
CA GLN A 166 1.51 -4.85 19.93
C GLN A 166 1.45 -6.12 20.78
N ALA A 167 0.58 -7.06 20.37
CA ALA A 167 0.40 -8.32 21.10
C ALA A 167 1.67 -9.19 21.11
N GLN A 168 2.44 -9.16 20.02
CA GLN A 168 3.67 -9.92 19.89
C GLN A 168 4.93 -9.16 20.37
N GLY A 169 4.80 -7.88 20.73
CA GLY A 169 5.92 -7.05 21.20
C GLY A 169 6.99 -6.78 20.14
N ARG A 170 6.58 -6.68 18.82
CA ARG A 170 7.50 -6.56 17.69
C ARG A 170 7.93 -5.10 17.45
N LYS A 171 9.17 -4.92 17.00
CA LYS A 171 9.67 -3.67 16.44
C LYS A 171 9.53 -3.72 14.93
N ALA A 172 8.42 -3.21 14.42
CA ALA A 172 8.07 -3.33 13.01
C ALA A 172 8.45 -2.10 12.19
N VAL A 173 8.83 -2.32 10.94
CA VAL A 173 8.95 -1.27 9.91
C VAL A 173 7.81 -1.43 8.91
N ALA A 174 7.02 -0.36 8.71
CA ALA A 174 5.93 -0.33 7.74
C ALA A 174 6.43 0.22 6.41
N ILE A 175 6.25 -0.54 5.33
CA ILE A 175 6.76 -0.21 4.00
C ILE A 175 5.61 -0.20 3.00
N THR A 176 5.48 0.88 2.22
CA THR A 176 4.62 0.90 1.04
C THR A 176 5.46 0.85 -0.22
N ALA A 177 5.32 -0.23 -0.99
CA ALA A 177 5.92 -0.36 -2.30
C ALA A 177 4.96 0.23 -3.36
N MET A 178 5.27 1.43 -3.85
CA MET A 178 4.41 2.18 -4.77
C MET A 178 5.19 3.21 -5.59
N SER A 179 4.60 3.64 -6.71
CA SER A 179 5.00 4.88 -7.40
C SER A 179 4.03 6.01 -7.06
N LEU A 180 4.52 7.25 -6.95
CA LEU A 180 3.66 8.42 -6.70
C LEU A 180 2.75 8.66 -7.90
N SER A 181 3.31 8.85 -9.10
CA SER A 181 2.60 8.77 -10.38
C SER A 181 3.03 7.53 -11.13
N ASN A 182 2.12 6.89 -11.86
CA ASN A 182 2.39 5.63 -12.57
C ASN A 182 1.97 5.72 -14.05
N ARG A 183 2.27 6.83 -14.69
CA ARG A 183 2.16 6.98 -16.14
C ARG A 183 3.51 6.71 -16.74
N MET A 184 3.66 5.55 -17.37
CA MET A 184 4.88 5.16 -18.06
C MET A 184 4.85 5.59 -19.53
N PHE A 185 6.02 5.71 -20.14
CA PHE A 185 6.13 5.87 -21.58
C PHE A 185 5.74 4.56 -22.27
N THR A 186 5.03 4.66 -23.38
CA THR A 186 4.66 3.52 -24.23
C THR A 186 5.70 3.24 -25.30
N ASP A 187 6.45 4.28 -25.67
CA ASP A 187 7.51 4.18 -26.64
C ASP A 187 8.85 3.95 -25.91
N PHE A 188 9.79 3.33 -26.59
CA PHE A 188 11.14 3.17 -26.08
C PHE A 188 11.76 4.56 -25.83
N ILE A 189 12.33 4.72 -24.63
CA ILE A 189 13.17 5.87 -24.28
C ILE A 189 14.51 5.36 -23.79
N GLU A 190 15.58 6.07 -24.14
CA GLU A 190 16.89 5.75 -23.58
C GLU A 190 16.94 6.15 -22.09
N ALA A 191 17.65 5.35 -21.29
CA ALA A 191 17.75 5.59 -19.83
C ALA A 191 18.16 7.02 -19.49
N LYS A 192 19.10 7.62 -20.25
CA LYS A 192 19.57 9.00 -20.05
C LYS A 192 18.50 10.08 -20.28
N ASP A 193 17.44 9.76 -21.05
CA ASP A 193 16.36 10.68 -21.41
C ASP A 193 15.12 10.49 -20.53
N ASP A 194 15.21 9.64 -19.50
CA ASP A 194 14.11 9.38 -18.56
C ASP A 194 13.73 10.65 -17.78
N LYS A 195 12.43 10.84 -17.65
CA LYS A 195 11.82 11.98 -16.96
C LYS A 195 10.43 11.62 -16.52
N ILE A 196 9.86 12.37 -15.59
CA ILE A 196 8.44 12.22 -15.25
C ILE A 196 7.59 12.46 -16.50
N HIS A 197 6.61 11.59 -16.72
CA HIS A 197 5.81 11.55 -17.96
C HIS A 197 5.18 12.89 -18.32
N SER A 198 4.72 13.66 -17.34
CA SER A 198 4.14 14.99 -17.56
C SER A 198 4.49 15.96 -16.44
N LEU A 199 4.52 17.26 -16.76
CA LEU A 199 4.72 18.32 -15.76
C LEU A 199 3.65 18.25 -14.66
N LYS A 200 2.41 17.95 -15.03
CA LYS A 200 1.31 17.81 -14.06
C LYS A 200 1.53 16.66 -13.09
N ASP A 201 2.05 15.53 -13.55
CA ASP A 201 2.39 14.41 -12.67
C ASP A 201 3.53 14.81 -11.73
N ASP A 202 4.56 15.50 -12.23
CA ASP A 202 5.68 16.01 -11.40
C ASP A 202 5.22 17.02 -10.34
N GLU A 203 4.37 17.98 -10.70
CA GLU A 203 3.81 18.96 -9.75
C GLU A 203 3.06 18.29 -8.61
N TRP A 204 2.20 17.31 -8.90
CA TRP A 204 1.47 16.57 -7.88
C TRP A 204 2.37 15.64 -7.06
N ASN A 205 3.35 15.00 -7.68
CA ASN A 205 4.34 14.18 -6.95
C ASN A 205 5.09 15.06 -5.93
N ARG A 206 5.54 16.24 -6.33
CA ARG A 206 6.21 17.20 -5.42
C ARG A 206 5.29 17.68 -4.31
N LYS A 207 4.01 17.89 -4.58
CA LYS A 207 3.04 18.27 -3.55
C LYS A 207 2.85 17.14 -2.52
N ILE A 208 2.77 15.88 -2.96
CA ILE A 208 2.72 14.73 -2.04
C ILE A 208 4.00 14.68 -1.20
N LEU A 209 5.16 14.84 -1.83
CA LEU A 209 6.45 14.79 -1.14
C LEU A 209 6.59 15.91 -0.12
N GLU A 210 6.09 17.13 -0.40
CA GLU A 210 6.04 18.23 0.55
C GLU A 210 5.29 17.85 1.83
N PHE A 211 4.11 17.23 1.72
CA PHE A 211 3.37 16.76 2.88
C PHE A 211 4.11 15.63 3.62
N LEU A 212 4.68 14.68 2.87
CA LEU A 212 5.46 13.59 3.47
C LEU A 212 6.68 14.10 4.21
N GLU A 213 7.40 15.09 3.66
CA GLU A 213 8.57 15.72 4.30
C GLU A 213 8.19 16.48 5.57
N GLN A 214 6.98 17.03 5.60
CA GLN A 214 6.41 17.68 6.79
C GLN A 214 5.84 16.66 7.80
N GLY A 215 5.87 15.36 7.50
CA GLY A 215 5.32 14.30 8.36
C GLY A 215 3.79 14.27 8.43
N ARG A 216 3.10 14.88 7.46
CA ARG A 216 1.63 15.05 7.40
C ARG A 216 0.96 13.90 6.67
N LEU A 217 1.03 12.70 7.24
CA LEU A 217 0.51 11.49 6.60
C LEU A 217 -1.02 11.47 6.48
N GLU A 218 -1.75 11.99 7.47
CA GLU A 218 -3.20 12.04 7.41
C GLU A 218 -3.66 12.96 6.28
N ASP A 219 -3.03 14.12 6.13
CA ASP A 219 -3.34 15.05 5.04
C ASP A 219 -3.04 14.44 3.67
N VAL A 220 -1.95 13.67 3.50
CA VAL A 220 -1.71 12.90 2.27
C VAL A 220 -2.84 11.92 2.02
N GLY A 221 -3.31 11.24 3.05
CA GLY A 221 -4.46 10.33 2.97
C GLY A 221 -5.73 11.04 2.49
N GLN A 222 -6.02 12.25 2.99
CA GLN A 222 -7.17 13.07 2.58
C GLN A 222 -6.99 13.63 1.18
N LEU A 223 -5.83 14.21 0.87
CA LEU A 223 -5.49 14.79 -0.43
C LEU A 223 -5.61 13.77 -1.57
N SER A 224 -5.44 12.50 -1.28
CA SER A 224 -5.53 11.41 -2.25
C SER A 224 -6.83 11.39 -3.05
N ARG A 225 -7.94 11.85 -2.48
CA ARG A 225 -9.24 11.97 -3.17
C ARG A 225 -9.20 12.93 -4.35
N THR A 226 -8.41 14.00 -4.23
CA THR A 226 -8.24 15.00 -5.27
C THR A 226 -7.18 14.57 -6.27
N ILE A 227 -6.05 14.10 -5.78
CA ILE A 227 -4.88 13.76 -6.60
C ILE A 227 -5.20 12.66 -7.61
N HIS A 228 -5.90 11.59 -7.22
CA HIS A 228 -6.16 10.47 -8.13
C HIS A 228 -6.99 10.86 -9.37
N ARG A 229 -7.69 12.01 -9.32
CA ARG A 229 -8.39 12.60 -10.48
C ARG A 229 -7.47 13.41 -11.37
N GLN A 230 -6.35 13.87 -10.84
CA GLN A 230 -5.43 14.79 -11.49
C GLN A 230 -4.26 14.09 -12.17
N ILE A 231 -3.74 13.04 -11.53
CA ILE A 231 -2.63 12.25 -12.04
C ILE A 231 -3.05 10.78 -12.19
N ARG A 232 -2.34 10.07 -13.05
CA ARG A 232 -2.52 8.63 -13.20
C ARG A 232 -1.72 7.93 -12.12
N VAL A 233 -2.38 7.59 -11.03
CA VAL A 233 -1.92 6.56 -10.10
C VAL A 233 -2.33 5.21 -10.68
N GLN A 234 -1.73 4.13 -10.23
CA GLN A 234 -2.20 2.80 -10.60
C GLN A 234 -3.69 2.69 -10.31
N LYS A 235 -4.51 2.67 -11.37
CA LYS A 235 -5.96 2.86 -11.29
C LYS A 235 -6.65 1.89 -10.34
N VAL A 236 -6.06 0.73 -10.17
CA VAL A 236 -6.60 -0.39 -9.40
C VAL A 236 -6.38 -0.22 -7.90
N VAL A 237 -5.24 0.34 -7.53
CA VAL A 237 -4.82 0.46 -6.13
C VAL A 237 -4.96 1.89 -5.59
N ALA A 238 -5.07 2.89 -6.48
CA ALA A 238 -5.19 4.30 -6.12
C ALA A 238 -4.17 4.70 -5.03
N PHE A 239 -4.60 5.42 -4.02
CA PHE A 239 -3.75 5.83 -2.89
C PHE A 239 -3.92 4.93 -1.65
N LYS A 240 -4.42 3.71 -1.79
CA LYS A 240 -4.57 2.77 -0.67
C LYS A 240 -3.28 2.59 0.16
N PRO A 241 -2.08 2.51 -0.47
CA PRO A 241 -0.84 2.45 0.30
C PRO A 241 -0.66 3.62 1.26
N MET A 242 -1.03 4.83 0.85
CA MET A 242 -0.93 6.01 1.72
C MET A 242 -1.97 5.99 2.84
N TRP A 243 -3.18 5.48 2.59
CA TRP A 243 -4.18 5.29 3.64
C TRP A 243 -3.72 4.26 4.66
N TRP A 244 -3.14 3.15 4.17
CA TRP A 244 -2.59 2.12 5.04
C TRP A 244 -1.42 2.66 5.85
N LEU A 245 -0.46 3.37 5.22
CA LEU A 245 0.70 3.93 5.89
C LEU A 245 0.31 4.98 6.95
N SER A 246 -0.67 5.84 6.63
CA SER A 246 -1.21 6.80 7.59
C SER A 246 -1.80 6.09 8.80
N ALA A 247 -2.62 5.05 8.57
CA ALA A 247 -3.23 4.28 9.66
C ALA A 247 -2.20 3.51 10.49
N MET A 248 -1.14 2.96 9.88
CA MET A 248 -0.01 2.33 10.60
C MET A 248 0.73 3.31 11.51
N ASN A 249 0.65 4.60 11.23
CA ASN A 249 1.23 5.68 12.04
C ASN A 249 0.18 6.45 12.87
N GLY A 250 -1.02 5.88 13.04
CA GLY A 250 -2.07 6.46 13.89
C GLY A 250 -2.81 7.64 13.27
N ASN A 251 -2.82 7.78 11.95
CA ASN A 251 -3.46 8.89 11.22
C ASN A 251 -3.01 10.26 11.73
N ARG A 252 -1.70 10.49 11.75
CA ARG A 252 -1.10 11.66 12.37
C ARG A 252 -0.48 12.60 11.33
N ASN A 253 -0.39 13.89 11.68
CA ASN A 253 0.23 14.96 10.90
C ASN A 253 1.44 15.62 11.62
N ASP A 254 1.91 15.02 12.71
CA ASP A 254 2.99 15.52 13.55
C ASP A 254 4.24 14.62 13.54
N LEU A 255 4.42 13.87 12.48
CA LEU A 255 5.54 12.96 12.30
C LEU A 255 6.78 13.70 11.76
N THR A 256 7.90 13.02 11.68
CA THR A 256 9.09 13.55 11.02
C THR A 256 9.31 12.82 9.71
N GLY A 257 9.20 13.53 8.59
CA GLY A 257 9.42 12.99 7.25
C GLY A 257 10.74 13.43 6.66
N ARG A 258 11.34 12.58 5.81
CA ARG A 258 12.54 12.89 5.04
C ARG A 258 12.48 12.23 3.67
N VAL A 259 12.49 13.04 2.62
CA VAL A 259 12.62 12.57 1.25
C VAL A 259 14.10 12.29 0.98
N LEU A 260 14.44 11.00 0.82
CA LEU A 260 15.82 10.57 0.56
C LEU A 260 16.15 10.72 -0.92
N ALA A 261 15.22 10.38 -1.80
CA ALA A 261 15.34 10.62 -3.23
C ALA A 261 13.95 10.68 -3.90
N TYR A 262 13.87 11.45 -5.00
CA TYR A 262 12.75 11.47 -5.93
C TYR A 262 13.28 11.61 -7.35
N GLU A 263 13.00 10.63 -8.19
CA GLU A 263 13.46 10.58 -9.58
C GLU A 263 12.43 9.89 -10.48
N ALA A 264 12.56 10.09 -11.77
CA ALA A 264 11.76 9.35 -12.74
C ALA A 264 12.25 7.90 -12.90
N ILE A 265 11.31 6.98 -13.09
CA ILE A 265 11.58 5.61 -13.52
C ILE A 265 10.65 5.31 -14.69
N HIS A 266 11.15 5.40 -15.91
CA HIS A 266 10.40 5.19 -17.14
C HIS A 266 9.10 6.02 -17.21
N GLY A 267 9.17 7.26 -16.76
CA GLY A 267 8.03 8.19 -16.71
C GLY A 267 7.27 8.20 -15.40
N ALA A 268 7.32 7.13 -14.61
CA ALA A 268 6.70 7.05 -13.30
C ALA A 268 7.50 7.84 -12.25
N GLY A 269 6.82 8.34 -11.21
CA GLY A 269 7.45 9.03 -10.10
C GLY A 269 7.92 8.05 -9.01
N GLY A 270 9.23 7.75 -8.97
CA GLY A 270 9.83 6.93 -7.92
C GLY A 270 10.33 7.78 -6.77
N ALA A 271 10.02 7.42 -5.53
CA ALA A 271 10.53 8.09 -4.36
C ALA A 271 10.93 7.11 -3.27
N VAL A 272 12.00 7.45 -2.54
CA VAL A 272 12.33 6.81 -1.26
C VAL A 272 12.13 7.86 -0.18
N VAL A 273 11.18 7.61 0.72
CA VAL A 273 10.82 8.52 1.81
C VAL A 273 10.87 7.76 3.13
N HIS A 274 11.52 8.32 4.12
CA HIS A 274 11.56 7.83 5.50
C HIS A 274 10.61 8.67 6.35
N ILE A 275 9.76 8.02 7.13
CA ILE A 275 8.88 8.62 8.14
C ILE A 275 9.27 8.04 9.49
N ASP A 276 9.73 8.92 10.37
CA ASP A 276 9.99 8.63 11.78
C ASP A 276 8.70 8.89 12.58
N PRO A 277 8.23 7.94 13.39
CA PRO A 277 7.01 8.08 14.18
C PRO A 277 7.13 9.09 15.34
N THR A 278 8.33 9.62 15.60
CA THR A 278 8.55 10.62 16.66
C THR A 278 7.73 11.86 16.37
N SER A 279 6.92 12.28 17.35
CA SER A 279 6.09 13.48 17.24
C SER A 279 6.93 14.74 17.25
N THR A 280 6.67 15.62 16.30
CA THR A 280 7.21 16.99 16.29
C THR A 280 6.44 17.93 17.22
N GLY A 281 5.30 17.49 17.75
CA GLY A 281 4.41 18.29 18.60
C GLY A 281 3.64 19.40 17.86
N ILE A 282 3.83 19.52 16.55
CA ILE A 282 3.16 20.51 15.69
C ILE A 282 2.48 19.75 14.57
N GLY A 283 1.21 19.42 14.78
CA GLY A 283 0.36 18.84 13.73
C GLY A 283 -0.61 19.89 13.24
N ASP A 284 -0.48 20.36 12.01
CA ASP A 284 -1.50 21.15 11.33
C ASP A 284 -2.40 20.22 10.53
N LYS A 285 -3.71 20.47 10.57
CA LYS A 285 -4.69 19.73 9.80
C LYS A 285 -5.25 20.65 8.71
N GLU A 286 -4.77 20.47 7.51
CA GLU A 286 -5.28 21.25 6.34
C GLU A 286 -6.66 20.77 5.91
N TYR A 287 -6.98 19.49 6.18
CA TYR A 287 -8.26 18.88 5.84
C TYR A 287 -9.00 18.48 7.10
N ASP A 288 -10.25 18.92 7.21
CA ASP A 288 -11.11 18.61 8.34
C ASP A 288 -11.42 17.11 8.40
N GLU A 289 -11.25 16.50 9.58
CA GLU A 289 -11.57 15.10 9.82
C GLU A 289 -13.08 14.84 9.75
N ASP A 290 -13.89 15.89 9.87
CA ASP A 290 -15.34 15.84 10.00
C ASP A 290 -16.07 15.73 8.65
N ASP A 291 -15.47 15.13 7.61
CA ASP A 291 -16.25 14.74 6.45
C ASP A 291 -17.15 13.55 6.79
N VAL A 292 -18.26 13.89 7.43
CA VAL A 292 -19.24 12.95 7.98
C VAL A 292 -19.80 12.01 6.89
N GLU A 293 -19.84 12.45 5.64
CA GLU A 293 -20.26 11.61 4.51
C GLU A 293 -19.33 10.42 4.29
N TYR A 294 -18.06 10.55 4.69
CA TYR A 294 -17.06 9.52 4.47
C TYR A 294 -17.20 8.31 5.39
N PHE A 295 -17.76 8.52 6.59
CA PHE A 295 -17.94 7.48 7.61
C PHE A 295 -19.38 7.02 7.76
N HIS A 296 -20.31 7.58 7.00
CA HIS A 296 -21.72 7.18 7.06
C HIS A 296 -21.90 5.72 6.64
N GLY A 297 -22.22 4.87 7.61
CA GLY A 297 -22.48 3.44 7.41
C GLY A 297 -21.30 2.50 7.68
N GLU A 298 -20.08 3.01 7.89
CA GLU A 298 -18.88 2.17 8.05
C GLU A 298 -18.28 2.20 9.48
N ARG A 299 -18.89 2.95 10.40
CA ARG A 299 -18.41 3.09 11.79
C ARG A 299 -18.31 1.75 12.53
N GLY A 300 -19.24 0.84 12.31
CA GLY A 300 -19.23 -0.47 12.98
C GLY A 300 -17.99 -1.34 12.65
N VAL A 301 -17.32 -1.09 11.51
CA VAL A 301 -16.09 -1.82 11.13
C VAL A 301 -14.87 -1.23 11.84
N LEU A 302 -14.88 0.07 12.16
CA LEU A 302 -13.79 0.75 12.86
C LEU A 302 -13.83 0.50 14.37
N ASP A 303 -15.03 0.35 14.93
CA ASP A 303 -15.30 0.28 16.37
C ASP A 303 -15.69 -1.14 16.82
N ALA A 304 -14.99 -2.16 16.30
CA ALA A 304 -15.25 -3.57 16.66
C ALA A 304 -15.11 -3.87 18.16
N ASP A 305 -14.53 -2.96 18.94
CA ASP A 305 -14.35 -3.08 20.37
C ASP A 305 -15.45 -2.37 21.21
N ASP A 306 -16.36 -1.62 20.60
CA ASP A 306 -17.51 -0.99 21.29
C ASP A 306 -18.73 -1.91 21.26
N GLU A 307 -18.87 -2.78 22.25
CA GLU A 307 -20.06 -3.63 22.49
C GLU A 307 -21.33 -2.82 22.87
N GLN A 308 -21.39 -1.51 22.67
CA GLN A 308 -22.53 -0.66 23.01
C GLN A 308 -22.95 0.28 21.86
N ALA A 309 -23.06 -0.23 20.65
CA ALA A 309 -23.81 0.49 19.62
C ALA A 309 -25.30 0.25 19.83
N GLU A 310 -26.07 1.31 20.15
CA GLU A 310 -27.54 1.25 20.17
C GLU A 310 -28.05 0.67 18.84
N PRO A 311 -29.03 -0.24 18.86
CA PRO A 311 -29.59 -0.82 17.64
C PRO A 311 -30.15 0.31 16.76
N ALA A 312 -29.72 0.35 15.51
CA ALA A 312 -30.22 1.28 14.50
C ALA A 312 -31.77 1.24 14.50
N PRO A 313 -32.45 2.39 14.38
CA PRO A 313 -33.91 2.44 14.34
C PRO A 313 -34.42 1.58 13.20
N GLN A 314 -35.22 0.58 13.51
CA GLN A 314 -35.86 -0.31 12.56
C GLN A 314 -36.67 0.53 11.56
N SER A 315 -36.22 0.58 10.32
CA SER A 315 -36.99 1.15 9.23
C SER A 315 -38.25 0.34 9.07
N THR A 316 -39.41 0.97 9.32
CA THR A 316 -40.70 0.43 8.99
C THR A 316 -40.75 0.08 7.51
N PRO A 317 -41.15 -1.14 7.12
CA PRO A 317 -41.27 -1.48 5.70
C PRO A 317 -42.33 -0.56 5.05
N PRO A 318 -42.06 -0.08 3.82
CA PRO A 318 -43.08 0.70 3.11
C PRO A 318 -44.28 -0.18 2.82
N ALA A 319 -45.50 0.40 3.00
CA ALA A 319 -46.75 -0.22 2.70
C ALA A 319 -46.80 -0.77 1.28
N GLU A 320 -47.30 -2.00 1.13
CA GLU A 320 -47.47 -2.67 -0.16
C GLU A 320 -48.23 -1.78 -1.15
N ALA A 321 -47.55 -1.34 -2.19
CA ALA A 321 -48.18 -0.76 -3.36
C ALA A 321 -48.48 -1.92 -4.32
N ASN A 322 -49.75 -2.02 -4.73
CA ASN A 322 -50.25 -3.00 -5.70
C ASN A 322 -49.37 -3.07 -6.94
N GLY A 323 -48.89 -4.29 -7.25
CA GLY A 323 -48.05 -4.57 -8.37
C GLY A 323 -48.76 -4.42 -9.72
N PRO A 324 -48.02 -4.05 -10.78
CA PRO A 324 -48.52 -4.15 -12.14
C PRO A 324 -48.51 -5.58 -12.66
N GLU A 325 -49.47 -5.86 -13.54
CA GLU A 325 -49.74 -7.15 -14.18
C GLU A 325 -48.53 -7.74 -14.94
N PRO A 326 -48.45 -9.06 -15.14
CA PRO A 326 -47.32 -9.71 -15.80
C PRO A 326 -47.32 -9.43 -17.30
N VAL A 327 -46.19 -8.96 -17.82
CA VAL A 327 -45.94 -8.76 -19.26
C VAL A 327 -45.54 -10.09 -19.89
N SER A 328 -46.34 -10.52 -20.87
CA SER A 328 -46.10 -11.71 -21.68
C SER A 328 -44.96 -11.46 -22.67
N TYR A 329 -43.91 -12.25 -22.60
CA TYR A 329 -42.82 -12.27 -23.59
C TYR A 329 -43.24 -13.20 -24.77
N THR A 330 -43.48 -12.60 -25.94
CA THR A 330 -43.57 -13.31 -27.22
C THR A 330 -42.19 -13.47 -27.83
N HIS A 331 -41.81 -14.71 -28.10
CA HIS A 331 -40.61 -15.10 -28.82
C HIS A 331 -40.62 -14.56 -30.27
N LEU A 332 -39.60 -13.75 -30.63
CA LEU A 332 -39.25 -13.52 -32.04
C LEU A 332 -38.16 -14.51 -32.45
N ARG A 333 -38.55 -15.43 -33.37
CA ARG A 333 -37.60 -16.26 -34.10
C ARG A 333 -36.83 -15.43 -35.12
N ALA A 334 -35.51 -15.56 -35.11
CA ALA A 334 -34.65 -15.11 -36.18
C ALA A 334 -34.81 -16.06 -37.38
N HIS A 335 -35.08 -15.51 -38.59
CA HIS A 335 -34.93 -16.21 -39.87
C HIS A 335 -33.53 -15.88 -40.41
N GLU A 336 -32.82 -16.96 -40.74
CA GLU A 336 -31.64 -16.96 -41.59
C GLU A 336 -31.99 -16.54 -43.04
N THR A 337 -31.17 -15.71 -43.64
CA THR A 337 -30.63 -15.85 -45.00
C THR A 337 -29.30 -15.14 -45.07
#